data_df65a9417453ee9007740108e68dee2b
#
_entry.id   df65a9417453ee9007740108e68dee2b
#
_cell.length_a   1.000
_cell.length_b   1.000
_cell.length_c   1.000
_cell.angle_alpha   90.00
_cell.angle_beta   90.00
_cell.angle_gamma   90.00
#
_symmetry.space_group_name_H-M   'P 1'
#
loop_
_entity.id
_entity.type
_entity.pdbx_description
1 polymer ?
#
loop_
_entity_poly.entity_id
_entity_poly.type
_entity_poly.pdbx_seq_one_letter_code
_entity_poly.pdbx_strand_id
1 'polypeptide(L)'
;MSSMTRYHHPVSKTNEGMRNGIGTGAAAGGAGRGDRPSSGGCRVVQTPQGVTAMVVAEVVYGFFPLYWAALANISSMNVMLYRIVTAAVVMVLFMLATRRWPRFVASVKALWARPKVFAAAVAAAVLVTIDWVVYIYLVSIGHTSEASAANFLMPLINMLLALVFLRERTTGLGIVSMLVALAGGVLYVMDTGAFPGLAMLMTFSYSGYCLIKRFVPLDPFESLTFETGVLTPFAFVALAVQPRFGVPAGEPWWGWLLLAGCGILTVIPLVLTSYAVKHATFITVSFSQYITPTIQLVLGIVVLGEQVPASRFLSFTVIWLALVIYSFDVLRQHRRRLTLG
;
A
#
# COMPACT_ATOMS: atom_id res chain seq x y z
N MET A 1 14.29 49.75 -35.92
CA MET A 1 15.66 49.30 -36.09
C MET A 1 15.68 47.87 -35.59
N SER A 2 15.55 46.96 -36.52
CA SER A 2 16.55 46.09 -37.14
C SER A 2 17.13 45.11 -36.10
N SER A 3 17.15 43.78 -36.21
CA SER A 3 17.09 42.94 -37.42
C SER A 3 16.72 41.50 -37.06
N MET A 4 16.04 40.87 -37.97
CA MET A 4 15.84 39.42 -38.15
C MET A 4 17.17 38.65 -38.22
N THR A 5 17.22 37.41 -37.75
CA THR A 5 17.97 36.36 -38.45
C THR A 5 17.26 35.02 -38.32
N ARG A 6 16.74 34.56 -39.46
CA ARG A 6 16.28 33.20 -39.74
C ARG A 6 17.51 32.29 -39.98
N TYR A 7 17.44 31.04 -39.58
CA TYR A 7 18.25 30.02 -40.24
C TYR A 7 17.36 28.89 -40.76
N HIS A 8 17.54 28.67 -42.07
CA HIS A 8 16.91 27.68 -42.91
C HIS A 8 17.49 26.28 -42.74
N HIS A 9 16.62 25.28 -43.02
CA HIS A 9 16.96 23.91 -43.43
C HIS A 9 17.91 23.85 -44.64
N PRO A 10 18.56 22.68 -44.86
CA PRO A 10 18.24 22.00 -46.11
C PRO A 10 17.94 20.50 -45.99
N VAL A 11 16.96 20.13 -46.80
CA VAL A 11 16.64 18.81 -47.30
C VAL A 11 17.69 18.39 -48.33
N SER A 12 18.10 17.15 -48.34
CA SER A 12 18.75 16.54 -49.52
C SER A 12 18.20 15.13 -49.72
N LYS A 13 17.68 14.96 -50.92
CA LYS A 13 17.13 13.75 -51.56
C LYS A 13 18.23 12.96 -52.31
N THR A 14 17.82 11.72 -52.65
CA THR A 14 18.27 10.86 -53.78
C THR A 14 19.54 10.05 -53.49
N ASN A 15 19.61 8.76 -53.81
CA ASN A 15 19.27 8.15 -55.10
C ASN A 15 19.18 6.60 -55.01
N GLU A 16 18.42 6.08 -55.94
CA GLU A 16 18.24 4.71 -56.38
C GLU A 16 19.55 4.04 -56.89
N GLY A 17 19.55 2.71 -56.87
CA GLY A 17 20.36 2.03 -57.84
C GLY A 17 20.68 0.56 -57.61
N MET A 18 19.93 -0.32 -58.27
CA MET A 18 20.28 -1.54 -58.98
C MET A 18 20.94 -2.76 -58.27
N ARG A 19 20.17 -3.83 -58.21
CA ARG A 19 20.12 -5.04 -59.08
C ARG A 19 21.26 -6.08 -58.97
N ASN A 20 20.78 -7.28 -58.66
CA ASN A 20 21.21 -8.60 -59.15
C ASN A 20 22.48 -9.27 -58.60
N GLY A 21 22.26 -10.43 -58.00
CA GLY A 21 23.29 -11.44 -57.83
C GLY A 21 22.67 -12.75 -57.31
N ILE A 22 22.35 -13.63 -58.21
CA ILE A 22 21.90 -15.02 -57.97
C ILE A 22 23.09 -15.82 -57.43
N GLY A 23 22.87 -16.51 -56.31
CA GLY A 23 23.85 -17.46 -55.74
C GLY A 23 23.17 -18.56 -54.94
N THR A 24 22.98 -19.67 -55.55
CA THR A 24 22.51 -20.95 -55.01
C THR A 24 23.52 -21.53 -54.02
N GLY A 25 23.06 -21.99 -52.86
CA GLY A 25 23.86 -22.77 -51.92
C GLY A 25 22.99 -23.37 -50.82
N ALA A 26 22.78 -24.68 -50.93
CA ALA A 26 21.96 -25.49 -50.05
C ALA A 26 22.61 -25.77 -48.69
N ALA A 27 21.75 -26.08 -47.75
CA ALA A 27 21.83 -27.08 -46.70
C ALA A 27 22.07 -26.62 -45.26
N ALA A 28 21.23 -27.18 -44.46
CA ALA A 28 21.33 -27.64 -43.10
C ALA A 28 20.74 -26.73 -41.99
N GLY A 29 19.54 -27.06 -41.58
CA GLY A 29 19.10 -27.54 -40.30
C GLY A 29 19.57 -26.76 -39.05
N GLY A 30 18.80 -25.79 -38.64
CA GLY A 30 18.84 -25.23 -37.29
C GLY A 30 17.42 -24.92 -36.86
N ALA A 31 16.81 -25.85 -36.14
CA ALA A 31 15.49 -25.62 -35.54
C ALA A 31 15.55 -24.44 -34.60
N GLY A 32 15.11 -23.28 -35.06
CA GLY A 32 14.86 -22.13 -34.22
C GLY A 32 13.79 -22.48 -33.20
N ARG A 33 14.23 -22.62 -31.96
CA ARG A 33 13.33 -22.64 -30.82
C ARG A 33 12.54 -21.33 -30.85
N GLY A 34 11.29 -21.46 -31.30
CA GLY A 34 10.31 -20.37 -31.20
C GLY A 34 10.22 -19.93 -29.76
N ASP A 35 10.67 -18.72 -29.51
CA ASP A 35 10.35 -18.00 -28.32
C ASP A 35 8.82 -17.88 -28.23
N ARG A 36 8.24 -18.78 -27.46
CA ARG A 36 6.84 -18.61 -27.02
C ARG A 36 6.78 -17.32 -26.21
N PRO A 37 5.90 -16.37 -26.55
CA PRO A 37 5.72 -15.19 -25.71
C PRO A 37 5.32 -15.68 -24.32
N SER A 38 6.21 -15.45 -23.36
CA SER A 38 5.97 -15.77 -21.95
C SER A 38 4.73 -15.02 -21.53
N SER A 39 3.71 -15.75 -21.11
CA SER A 39 2.47 -15.27 -20.49
C SER A 39 2.79 -14.12 -19.55
N GLY A 40 2.29 -12.91 -19.90
CA GLY A 40 2.59 -11.65 -19.22
C GLY A 40 2.03 -11.58 -17.80
N GLY A 41 2.81 -12.06 -16.85
CA GLY A 41 2.72 -11.57 -15.48
C GLY A 41 3.38 -10.19 -15.44
N CYS A 42 2.67 -9.17 -15.00
CA CYS A 42 3.19 -7.81 -14.83
C CYS A 42 4.36 -7.86 -13.81
N ARG A 43 5.59 -8.06 -14.29
CA ARG A 43 6.79 -8.05 -13.44
C ARG A 43 7.06 -6.61 -13.05
N VAL A 44 6.63 -6.23 -11.84
CA VAL A 44 7.07 -4.97 -11.25
C VAL A 44 8.56 -5.10 -10.91
N VAL A 45 9.36 -4.23 -11.50
CA VAL A 45 10.77 -4.09 -11.14
C VAL A 45 10.81 -3.32 -9.81
N GLN A 46 11.38 -3.96 -8.77
CA GLN A 46 11.54 -3.33 -7.47
C GLN A 46 12.45 -2.11 -7.58
N THR A 47 11.92 -0.95 -7.19
CA THR A 47 12.67 0.31 -7.14
C THR A 47 13.06 0.64 -5.69
N PRO A 48 14.24 1.22 -5.44
CA PRO A 48 14.62 1.66 -4.10
C PRO A 48 13.62 2.66 -3.51
N GLN A 49 13.08 3.57 -4.34
CA GLN A 49 12.09 4.56 -3.92
C GLN A 49 10.78 3.88 -3.45
N GLY A 50 10.34 2.81 -4.14
CA GLY A 50 9.14 2.06 -3.73
C GLY A 50 9.32 1.40 -2.36
N VAL A 51 10.48 0.81 -2.11
CA VAL A 51 10.81 0.20 -0.81
C VAL A 51 10.90 1.27 0.28
N THR A 52 11.62 2.36 0.03
CA THR A 52 11.75 3.47 0.99
C THR A 52 10.39 4.08 1.32
N ALA A 53 9.52 4.27 0.32
CA ALA A 53 8.17 4.78 0.54
C ALA A 53 7.36 3.87 1.47
N MET A 54 7.47 2.54 1.30
CA MET A 54 6.79 1.60 2.19
C MET A 54 7.33 1.65 3.61
N VAL A 55 8.66 1.63 3.78
CA VAL A 55 9.30 1.71 5.10
C VAL A 55 8.88 3.00 5.83
N VAL A 56 8.90 4.14 5.14
CA VAL A 56 8.46 5.43 5.72
C VAL A 56 6.98 5.39 6.10
N ALA A 57 6.12 4.83 5.25
CA ALA A 57 4.70 4.67 5.55
C ALA A 57 4.48 3.87 6.83
N GLU A 58 5.17 2.72 6.96
CA GLU A 58 5.04 1.83 8.11
C GLU A 58 5.60 2.46 9.39
N VAL A 59 6.68 3.22 9.30
CA VAL A 59 7.19 4.00 10.43
C VAL A 59 6.14 5.03 10.90
N VAL A 60 5.53 5.77 9.98
CA VAL A 60 4.47 6.74 10.32
C VAL A 60 3.27 6.03 10.96
N TYR A 61 2.80 4.90 10.41
CA TYR A 61 1.74 4.10 11.02
C TYR A 61 2.12 3.58 12.42
N GLY A 62 3.39 3.24 12.63
CA GLY A 62 3.90 2.79 13.94
C GLY A 62 3.69 3.81 15.05
N PHE A 63 3.77 5.11 14.74
CA PHE A 63 3.57 6.19 15.70
C PHE A 63 2.10 6.62 15.90
N PHE A 64 1.16 6.08 15.15
CA PHE A 64 -0.26 6.42 15.27
C PHE A 64 -0.84 6.26 16.68
N PRO A 65 -0.49 5.24 17.47
CA PRO A 65 -1.04 5.11 18.82
C PRO A 65 -0.82 6.34 19.70
N LEU A 66 0.32 7.03 19.56
CA LEU A 66 0.59 8.25 20.33
C LEU A 66 -0.36 9.40 19.95
N TYR A 67 -0.70 9.50 18.69
CA TYR A 67 -1.65 10.50 18.21
C TYR A 67 -3.08 10.19 18.68
N TRP A 68 -3.47 8.91 18.60
CA TRP A 68 -4.80 8.48 19.03
C TRP A 68 -4.95 8.56 20.54
N ALA A 69 -3.90 8.33 21.32
CA ALA A 69 -3.91 8.52 22.78
C ALA A 69 -4.23 9.96 23.16
N ALA A 70 -3.78 10.95 22.38
CA ALA A 70 -4.13 12.36 22.61
C ALA A 70 -5.60 12.69 22.28
N LEU A 71 -6.32 11.83 21.56
CA LEU A 71 -7.74 11.94 21.20
C LEU A 71 -8.62 10.94 21.98
N ALA A 72 -8.11 10.35 23.07
CA ALA A 72 -8.81 9.31 23.83
C ALA A 72 -10.19 9.71 24.39
N ASN A 73 -10.44 11.02 24.55
CA ASN A 73 -11.73 11.56 24.99
C ASN A 73 -12.83 11.45 23.90
N ILE A 74 -12.43 11.28 22.63
CA ILE A 74 -13.33 11.22 21.49
C ILE A 74 -13.49 9.75 21.08
N SER A 75 -14.71 9.31 20.78
CA SER A 75 -14.93 7.92 20.38
C SER A 75 -14.10 7.56 19.14
N SER A 76 -13.53 6.35 19.13
CA SER A 76 -12.71 5.87 18.00
C SER A 76 -13.45 5.93 16.65
N MET A 77 -14.78 5.72 16.68
CA MET A 77 -15.63 5.86 15.48
C MET A 77 -15.59 7.29 14.96
N ASN A 78 -15.76 8.29 15.84
CA ASN A 78 -15.77 9.69 15.43
C ASN A 78 -14.38 10.13 14.92
N VAL A 79 -13.31 9.73 15.60
CA VAL A 79 -11.94 9.97 15.14
C VAL A 79 -11.75 9.43 13.72
N MET A 80 -12.26 8.23 13.41
CA MET A 80 -12.20 7.67 12.06
C MET A 80 -13.00 8.48 11.04
N LEU A 81 -14.23 8.88 11.39
CA LEU A 81 -15.06 9.70 10.50
C LEU A 81 -14.37 11.03 10.19
N TYR A 82 -13.76 11.67 11.20
CA TYR A 82 -12.94 12.87 10.99
C TYR A 82 -11.72 12.59 10.11
N ARG A 83 -11.04 11.46 10.27
CA ARG A 83 -9.92 11.06 9.40
C ARG A 83 -10.33 11.02 7.93
N ILE A 84 -11.49 10.44 7.62
CA ILE A 84 -12.00 10.34 6.24
C ILE A 84 -12.29 11.74 5.68
N VAL A 85 -13.08 12.54 6.41
CA VAL A 85 -13.49 13.88 5.97
C VAL A 85 -12.28 14.80 5.81
N THR A 86 -11.40 14.86 6.83
CA THR A 86 -10.22 15.73 6.79
C THR A 86 -9.18 15.26 5.76
N ALA A 87 -9.03 13.94 5.54
CA ALA A 87 -8.19 13.43 4.45
C ALA A 87 -8.72 13.85 3.08
N ALA A 88 -10.04 13.79 2.86
CA ALA A 88 -10.64 14.27 1.62
C ALA A 88 -10.39 15.78 1.42
N VAL A 89 -10.57 16.59 2.46
CA VAL A 89 -10.28 18.04 2.41
C VAL A 89 -8.81 18.28 2.05
N VAL A 90 -7.88 17.59 2.72
CA VAL A 90 -6.43 17.70 2.45
C VAL A 90 -6.13 17.32 1.00
N MET A 91 -6.72 16.22 0.51
CA MET A 91 -6.50 15.76 -0.87
C MET A 91 -7.07 16.74 -1.90
N VAL A 92 -8.28 17.28 -1.68
CA VAL A 92 -8.86 18.30 -2.57
C VAL A 92 -8.00 19.54 -2.59
N LEU A 93 -7.60 20.06 -1.42
CA LEU A 93 -6.72 21.23 -1.34
C LEU A 93 -5.37 20.98 -2.01
N PHE A 94 -4.78 19.80 -1.83
CA PHE A 94 -3.54 19.42 -2.51
C PHE A 94 -3.70 19.38 -4.02
N MET A 95 -4.78 18.75 -4.53
CA MET A 95 -5.07 18.68 -5.96
C MET A 95 -5.28 20.05 -6.59
N LEU A 96 -5.95 20.98 -5.89
CA LEU A 96 -6.17 22.36 -6.32
C LEU A 96 -4.86 23.16 -6.30
N ALA A 97 -4.11 23.10 -5.19
CA ALA A 97 -2.85 23.82 -5.02
C ALA A 97 -1.79 23.40 -6.05
N THR A 98 -1.74 22.11 -6.38
CA THR A 98 -0.80 21.56 -7.38
C THR A 98 -1.33 21.62 -8.82
N ARG A 99 -2.52 22.21 -9.04
CA ARG A 99 -3.20 22.29 -10.33
C ARG A 99 -3.44 20.93 -11.00
N ARG A 100 -3.52 19.84 -10.20
CA ARG A 100 -3.76 18.46 -10.69
C ARG A 100 -5.24 18.11 -10.81
N TRP A 101 -6.14 18.96 -10.35
CA TRP A 101 -7.59 18.73 -10.39
C TRP A 101 -8.12 18.38 -11.79
N PRO A 102 -7.75 19.09 -12.87
CA PRO A 102 -8.24 18.73 -14.22
C PRO A 102 -7.78 17.34 -14.67
N ARG A 103 -6.55 16.95 -14.30
CA ARG A 103 -6.01 15.62 -14.57
C ARG A 103 -6.78 14.55 -13.80
N PHE A 104 -7.06 14.76 -12.53
CA PHE A 104 -7.88 13.85 -11.71
C PHE A 104 -9.26 13.64 -12.33
N VAL A 105 -9.95 14.70 -12.72
CA VAL A 105 -11.27 14.62 -13.39
C VAL A 105 -11.17 13.83 -14.71
N ALA A 106 -10.11 14.04 -15.49
CA ALA A 106 -9.89 13.29 -16.73
C ALA A 106 -9.64 11.80 -16.44
N SER A 107 -8.85 11.48 -15.42
CA SER A 107 -8.57 10.09 -14.98
C SER A 107 -9.86 9.40 -14.51
N VAL A 108 -10.69 10.07 -13.72
CA VAL A 108 -11.98 9.51 -13.26
C VAL A 108 -12.95 9.30 -14.43
N LYS A 109 -13.02 10.22 -15.38
CA LYS A 109 -13.83 10.05 -16.63
C LYS A 109 -13.33 8.86 -17.45
N ALA A 110 -12.01 8.70 -17.60
CA ALA A 110 -11.41 7.56 -18.28
C ALA A 110 -11.68 6.23 -17.55
N LEU A 111 -11.72 6.25 -16.23
CA LEU A 111 -12.13 5.10 -15.41
C LEU A 111 -13.60 4.73 -15.66
N TRP A 112 -14.48 5.73 -15.63
CA TRP A 112 -15.92 5.54 -15.88
C TRP A 112 -16.19 4.91 -17.25
N ALA A 113 -15.40 5.25 -18.26
CA ALA A 113 -15.47 4.64 -19.58
C ALA A 113 -15.04 3.15 -19.60
N ARG A 114 -14.45 2.64 -18.51
CA ARG A 114 -14.00 1.25 -18.35
C ARG A 114 -14.68 0.61 -17.12
N PRO A 115 -15.90 0.09 -17.24
CA PRO A 115 -16.74 -0.28 -16.10
C PRO A 115 -16.08 -1.31 -15.17
N LYS A 116 -15.30 -2.25 -15.71
CA LYS A 116 -14.56 -3.23 -14.89
C LYS A 116 -13.50 -2.59 -14.01
N VAL A 117 -12.78 -1.60 -14.55
CA VAL A 117 -11.71 -0.89 -13.82
C VAL A 117 -12.31 0.08 -12.81
N PHE A 118 -13.42 0.74 -13.17
CA PHE A 118 -14.18 1.58 -12.25
C PHE A 118 -14.72 0.77 -11.08
N ALA A 119 -15.35 -0.38 -11.35
CA ALA A 119 -15.82 -1.30 -10.30
C ALA A 119 -14.68 -1.78 -9.38
N ALA A 120 -13.49 -2.04 -9.95
CA ALA A 120 -12.31 -2.39 -9.16
C ALA A 120 -11.86 -1.23 -8.25
N ALA A 121 -11.88 0.02 -8.73
CA ALA A 121 -11.53 1.19 -7.92
C ALA A 121 -12.54 1.42 -6.78
N VAL A 122 -13.84 1.24 -7.05
CA VAL A 122 -14.89 1.30 -6.02
C VAL A 122 -14.74 0.14 -5.03
N ALA A 123 -14.47 -1.08 -5.52
CA ALA A 123 -14.22 -2.24 -4.65
C ALA A 123 -13.02 -2.00 -3.71
N ALA A 124 -11.94 -1.36 -4.18
CA ALA A 124 -10.83 -0.99 -3.33
C ALA A 124 -11.26 -0.03 -2.21
N ALA A 125 -12.06 1.01 -2.52
CA ALA A 125 -12.58 1.93 -1.51
C ALA A 125 -13.49 1.22 -0.49
N VAL A 126 -14.33 0.28 -0.94
CA VAL A 126 -15.19 -0.52 -0.05
C VAL A 126 -14.36 -1.44 0.84
N LEU A 127 -13.37 -2.13 0.29
CA LEU A 127 -12.53 -3.05 1.04
C LEU A 127 -11.74 -2.34 2.16
N VAL A 128 -11.14 -1.19 1.88
CA VAL A 128 -10.45 -0.43 2.93
C VAL A 128 -11.42 0.12 3.97
N THR A 129 -12.66 0.40 3.58
CA THR A 129 -13.72 0.80 4.53
C THR A 129 -14.11 -0.35 5.46
N ILE A 130 -14.28 -1.56 4.92
CA ILE A 130 -14.55 -2.76 5.71
C ILE A 130 -13.45 -2.98 6.74
N ASP A 131 -12.19 -2.92 6.32
CA ASP A 131 -11.05 -3.03 7.23
C ASP A 131 -11.14 -2.02 8.38
N TRP A 132 -11.37 -0.75 8.08
CA TRP A 132 -11.46 0.30 9.10
C TRP A 132 -12.67 0.15 10.02
N VAL A 133 -13.84 -0.19 9.48
CA VAL A 133 -15.06 -0.38 10.28
C VAL A 133 -14.91 -1.57 11.21
N VAL A 134 -14.37 -2.70 10.72
CA VAL A 134 -14.16 -3.89 11.54
C VAL A 134 -13.11 -3.62 12.62
N TYR A 135 -12.02 -2.90 12.30
CA TYR A 135 -11.04 -2.47 13.30
C TYR A 135 -11.69 -1.70 14.44
N ILE A 136 -12.51 -0.69 14.11
CA ILE A 136 -13.17 0.14 15.11
C ILE A 136 -14.19 -0.67 15.91
N TYR A 137 -14.94 -1.53 15.24
CA TYR A 137 -15.89 -2.41 15.94
C TYR A 137 -15.17 -3.28 16.96
N LEU A 138 -14.06 -3.94 16.59
CA LEU A 138 -13.25 -4.74 17.51
C LEU A 138 -12.73 -3.92 18.70
N VAL A 139 -12.22 -2.72 18.44
CA VAL A 139 -11.76 -1.82 19.51
C VAL A 139 -12.93 -1.41 20.43
N SER A 140 -14.11 -1.10 19.87
CA SER A 140 -15.28 -0.66 20.63
C SER A 140 -15.86 -1.72 21.58
N ILE A 141 -15.71 -3.01 21.21
CA ILE A 141 -16.15 -4.14 22.05
C ILE A 141 -15.02 -4.69 22.95
N GLY A 142 -13.87 -4.02 22.99
CA GLY A 142 -12.73 -4.40 23.83
C GLY A 142 -11.88 -5.57 23.27
N HIS A 143 -12.10 -6.00 22.03
CA HIS A 143 -11.36 -7.08 21.36
C HIS A 143 -10.10 -6.57 20.63
N THR A 144 -9.31 -5.73 21.29
CA THR A 144 -8.08 -5.12 20.74
C THR A 144 -7.03 -6.17 20.37
N SER A 145 -6.99 -7.30 21.09
CA SER A 145 -6.08 -8.40 20.77
C SER A 145 -6.39 -9.04 19.42
N GLU A 146 -7.70 -9.17 19.07
CA GLU A 146 -8.12 -9.68 17.76
C GLU A 146 -7.79 -8.68 16.64
N ALA A 147 -8.01 -7.39 16.86
CA ALA A 147 -7.61 -6.33 15.92
C ALA A 147 -6.09 -6.33 15.69
N SER A 148 -5.30 -6.56 16.74
CA SER A 148 -3.84 -6.69 16.63
C SER A 148 -3.44 -7.94 15.86
N ALA A 149 -4.14 -9.06 16.02
CA ALA A 149 -3.88 -10.29 15.26
C ALA A 149 -3.97 -10.05 13.73
N ALA A 150 -4.90 -9.21 13.28
CA ALA A 150 -4.99 -8.83 11.86
C ALA A 150 -3.69 -8.22 11.34
N ASN A 151 -3.02 -7.36 12.10
CA ASN A 151 -1.76 -6.72 11.71
C ASN A 151 -0.63 -7.74 11.47
N PHE A 152 -0.68 -8.90 12.13
CA PHE A 152 0.27 -9.99 11.91
C PHE A 152 -0.12 -10.90 10.76
N LEU A 153 -1.42 -11.07 10.51
CA LEU A 153 -1.94 -11.89 9.43
C LEU A 153 -1.88 -11.18 8.08
N MET A 154 -2.05 -9.85 8.03
CA MET A 154 -2.01 -9.07 6.79
C MET A 154 -0.77 -9.32 5.94
N PRO A 155 0.46 -9.21 6.47
CA PRO A 155 1.66 -9.48 5.68
C PRO A 155 1.68 -10.89 5.11
N LEU A 156 1.21 -11.88 5.87
CA LEU A 156 1.16 -13.28 5.44
C LEU A 156 0.20 -13.48 4.27
N ILE A 157 -1.01 -12.93 4.35
CA ILE A 157 -1.98 -12.99 3.27
C ILE A 157 -1.45 -12.21 2.04
N ASN A 158 -0.83 -11.06 2.23
CA ASN A 158 -0.19 -10.32 1.15
C ASN A 158 0.92 -11.13 0.46
N MET A 159 1.76 -11.84 1.21
CA MET A 159 2.77 -12.76 0.65
C MET A 159 2.11 -13.89 -0.15
N LEU A 160 1.04 -14.48 0.37
CA LEU A 160 0.28 -15.51 -0.34
C LEU A 160 -0.30 -14.97 -1.66
N LEU A 161 -0.91 -13.78 -1.63
CA LEU A 161 -1.42 -13.11 -2.83
C LEU A 161 -0.30 -12.80 -3.83
N ALA A 162 0.90 -12.42 -3.36
CA ALA A 162 2.06 -12.20 -4.21
C ALA A 162 2.46 -13.48 -4.97
N LEU A 163 2.50 -14.61 -4.29
CA LEU A 163 2.85 -15.89 -4.91
C LEU A 163 1.77 -16.40 -5.86
N VAL A 164 0.50 -16.40 -5.41
CA VAL A 164 -0.61 -17.05 -6.14
C VAL A 164 -1.11 -16.16 -7.29
N PHE A 165 -1.46 -14.92 -7.01
CA PHE A 165 -2.08 -14.02 -7.99
C PHE A 165 -1.07 -13.24 -8.82
N LEU A 166 -0.03 -12.71 -8.19
CA LEU A 166 0.99 -11.93 -8.90
C LEU A 166 2.09 -12.81 -9.47
N ARG A 167 2.15 -14.09 -9.08
CA ARG A 167 3.17 -15.07 -9.51
C ARG A 167 4.58 -14.51 -9.31
N GLU A 168 4.77 -13.74 -8.23
CA GLU A 168 6.09 -13.23 -7.88
C GLU A 168 7.02 -14.38 -7.54
N ARG A 169 8.25 -14.33 -8.07
CA ARG A 169 9.27 -15.33 -7.77
C ARG A 169 10.09 -14.86 -6.59
N THR A 170 10.30 -15.75 -5.64
CA THR A 170 11.19 -15.54 -4.51
C THR A 170 12.27 -16.63 -4.50
N THR A 171 13.32 -16.42 -3.72
CA THR A 171 14.40 -17.41 -3.53
C THR A 171 13.99 -18.47 -2.52
N GLY A 172 14.81 -19.51 -2.38
CA GLY A 172 14.63 -20.49 -1.31
C GLY A 172 14.70 -19.86 0.08
N LEU A 173 15.61 -18.88 0.31
CA LEU A 173 15.66 -18.11 1.56
C LEU A 173 14.41 -17.24 1.78
N GLY A 174 13.88 -16.65 0.70
CA GLY A 174 12.62 -15.93 0.75
C GLY A 174 11.45 -16.83 1.17
N ILE A 175 11.39 -18.08 0.67
CA ILE A 175 10.37 -19.06 1.11
C ILE A 175 10.56 -19.41 2.60
N VAL A 176 11.80 -19.67 3.02
CA VAL A 176 12.10 -19.96 4.43
C VAL A 176 11.66 -18.79 5.32
N SER A 177 11.97 -17.54 4.95
CA SER A 177 11.54 -16.37 5.73
C SER A 177 10.01 -16.25 5.82
N MET A 178 9.29 -16.56 4.73
CA MET A 178 7.82 -16.59 4.73
C MET A 178 7.25 -17.66 5.65
N LEU A 179 7.84 -18.86 5.67
CA LEU A 179 7.42 -19.95 6.56
C LEU A 179 7.70 -19.61 8.04
N VAL A 180 8.84 -18.98 8.33
CA VAL A 180 9.16 -18.51 9.69
C VAL A 180 8.19 -17.39 10.10
N ALA A 181 7.87 -16.45 9.22
CA ALA A 181 6.88 -15.41 9.49
C ALA A 181 5.48 -16.01 9.74
N LEU A 182 5.10 -17.03 8.97
CA LEU A 182 3.84 -17.76 9.16
C LEU A 182 3.81 -18.43 10.53
N ALA A 183 4.89 -19.10 10.95
CA ALA A 183 4.97 -19.70 12.28
C ALA A 183 4.80 -18.64 13.39
N GLY A 184 5.46 -17.48 13.28
CA GLY A 184 5.30 -16.36 14.21
C GLY A 184 3.87 -15.81 14.26
N GLY A 185 3.22 -15.66 13.11
CA GLY A 185 1.81 -15.22 13.01
C GLY A 185 0.85 -16.24 13.62
N VAL A 186 1.05 -17.54 13.37
CA VAL A 186 0.25 -18.60 13.97
C VAL A 186 0.41 -18.63 15.50
N LEU A 187 1.65 -18.53 16.01
CA LEU A 187 1.90 -18.43 17.45
C LEU A 187 1.17 -17.25 18.07
N TYR A 188 1.18 -16.10 17.40
CA TYR A 188 0.46 -14.90 17.87
C TYR A 188 -1.06 -15.14 17.93
N VAL A 189 -1.63 -15.73 16.89
CA VAL A 189 -3.08 -16.04 16.84
C VAL A 189 -3.46 -17.07 17.92
N MET A 190 -2.64 -18.09 18.13
CA MET A 190 -2.87 -19.10 19.19
C MET A 190 -2.86 -18.48 20.59
N ASP A 191 -2.03 -17.46 20.82
CA ASP A 191 -1.97 -16.72 22.08
C ASP A 191 -3.28 -15.95 22.37
N THR A 192 -4.05 -15.59 21.35
CA THR A 192 -5.34 -14.89 21.54
C THR A 192 -6.46 -15.80 22.06
N GLY A 193 -6.33 -17.11 21.97
CA GLY A 193 -7.24 -18.11 22.53
C GLY A 193 -8.60 -18.26 21.85
N ALA A 194 -8.88 -17.48 20.78
CA ALA A 194 -10.12 -17.53 20.02
C ALA A 194 -9.86 -17.55 18.51
N PHE A 195 -10.80 -18.11 17.73
CA PHE A 195 -10.72 -18.02 16.26
C PHE A 195 -10.91 -16.57 15.83
N PRO A 196 -9.92 -15.95 15.15
CA PRO A 196 -9.92 -14.52 14.87
C PRO A 196 -10.72 -14.20 13.60
N GLY A 197 -12.04 -14.45 13.61
CA GLY A 197 -12.91 -14.33 12.43
C GLY A 197 -12.94 -12.91 11.87
N LEU A 198 -13.07 -11.91 12.73
CA LEU A 198 -13.07 -10.51 12.32
C LEU A 198 -11.68 -10.03 11.91
N ALA A 199 -10.62 -10.52 12.56
CA ALA A 199 -9.24 -10.26 12.12
C ALA A 199 -8.98 -10.83 10.73
N MET A 200 -9.51 -12.00 10.40
CA MET A 200 -9.42 -12.55 9.04
C MET A 200 -10.18 -11.68 8.04
N LEU A 201 -11.37 -11.19 8.37
CA LEU A 201 -12.12 -10.26 7.53
C LEU A 201 -11.32 -8.97 7.26
N MET A 202 -10.72 -8.36 8.29
CA MET A 202 -9.83 -7.21 8.16
C MET A 202 -8.66 -7.55 7.22
N THR A 203 -7.97 -8.63 7.50
CA THR A 203 -6.79 -9.08 6.74
C THR A 203 -7.09 -9.26 5.26
N PHE A 204 -8.16 -10.00 4.92
CA PHE A 204 -8.55 -10.20 3.52
C PHE A 204 -9.02 -8.91 2.86
N SER A 205 -9.75 -8.06 3.58
CA SER A 205 -10.21 -6.78 3.06
C SER A 205 -9.04 -5.86 2.72
N TYR A 206 -8.11 -5.67 3.63
CA TYR A 206 -6.94 -4.81 3.39
C TYR A 206 -5.99 -5.40 2.33
N SER A 207 -5.75 -6.70 2.37
CA SER A 207 -4.91 -7.39 1.38
C SER A 207 -5.52 -7.32 -0.01
N GLY A 208 -6.84 -7.50 -0.12
CA GLY A 208 -7.59 -7.32 -1.36
C GLY A 208 -7.52 -5.88 -1.88
N TYR A 209 -7.66 -4.90 -0.99
CA TYR A 209 -7.44 -3.48 -1.31
C TYR A 209 -6.06 -3.23 -1.92
N CYS A 210 -5.00 -3.67 -1.25
CA CYS A 210 -3.63 -3.50 -1.74
C CYS A 210 -3.41 -4.19 -3.11
N LEU A 211 -3.97 -5.39 -3.29
CA LEU A 211 -3.88 -6.12 -4.54
C LEU A 211 -4.59 -5.40 -5.68
N ILE A 212 -5.84 -4.96 -5.47
CA ILE A 212 -6.64 -4.26 -6.49
C ILE A 212 -5.97 -2.94 -6.85
N LYS A 213 -5.46 -2.20 -5.87
CA LYS A 213 -4.79 -0.92 -6.06
C LYS A 213 -3.58 -1.00 -6.99
N ARG A 214 -2.91 -2.14 -7.05
CA ARG A 214 -1.81 -2.39 -7.98
C ARG A 214 -2.25 -2.36 -9.44
N PHE A 215 -3.50 -2.76 -9.72
CA PHE A 215 -4.02 -2.86 -11.10
C PHE A 215 -4.83 -1.64 -11.53
N VAL A 216 -5.29 -0.81 -10.62
CA VAL A 216 -6.02 0.42 -10.94
C VAL A 216 -5.05 1.47 -11.49
N PRO A 217 -5.28 1.98 -12.72
CA PRO A 217 -4.35 2.91 -13.39
C PRO A 217 -4.55 4.36 -12.94
N LEU A 218 -4.62 4.61 -11.63
CA LEU A 218 -4.63 5.94 -11.02
C LEU A 218 -3.27 6.23 -10.40
N ASP A 219 -2.85 7.49 -10.47
CA ASP A 219 -1.73 7.98 -9.66
C ASP A 219 -2.04 7.80 -8.16
N PRO A 220 -1.04 7.60 -7.26
CA PRO A 220 -1.29 7.44 -5.83
C PRO A 220 -2.17 8.54 -5.21
N PHE A 221 -1.97 9.79 -5.61
CA PHE A 221 -2.78 10.91 -5.15
C PHE A 221 -4.20 10.87 -5.73
N GLU A 222 -4.34 10.56 -7.02
CA GLU A 222 -5.66 10.41 -7.67
C GLU A 222 -6.46 9.26 -7.04
N SER A 223 -5.80 8.13 -6.75
CA SER A 223 -6.42 6.96 -6.10
C SER A 223 -6.97 7.32 -4.72
N LEU A 224 -6.15 7.99 -3.90
CA LEU A 224 -6.59 8.38 -2.55
C LEU A 224 -7.69 9.45 -2.60
N THR A 225 -7.61 10.42 -3.53
CA THR A 225 -8.68 11.42 -3.72
C THR A 225 -10.00 10.76 -4.11
N PHE A 226 -9.96 9.75 -4.99
CA PHE A 226 -11.14 8.99 -5.37
C PHE A 226 -11.73 8.22 -4.19
N GLU A 227 -10.90 7.47 -3.47
CA GLU A 227 -11.30 6.64 -2.32
C GLU A 227 -11.93 7.50 -1.21
N THR A 228 -11.24 8.58 -0.80
CA THR A 228 -11.77 9.49 0.22
C THR A 228 -13.01 10.23 -0.26
N GLY A 229 -13.07 10.60 -1.55
CA GLY A 229 -14.23 11.25 -2.16
C GLY A 229 -15.49 10.36 -2.14
N VAL A 230 -15.34 9.06 -2.37
CA VAL A 230 -16.45 8.08 -2.28
C VAL A 230 -16.95 7.93 -0.82
N LEU A 231 -16.04 7.96 0.16
CA LEU A 231 -16.36 7.71 1.57
C LEU A 231 -16.86 8.97 2.29
N THR A 232 -16.41 10.15 1.89
CA THR A 232 -16.69 11.41 2.59
C THR A 232 -18.17 11.72 2.77
N PRO A 233 -19.07 11.53 1.78
CA PRO A 233 -20.49 11.79 1.97
C PRO A 233 -21.08 10.99 3.12
N PHE A 234 -20.72 9.71 3.24
CA PHE A 234 -21.20 8.82 4.29
C PHE A 234 -20.62 9.21 5.66
N ALA A 235 -19.32 9.50 5.72
CA ALA A 235 -18.65 9.94 6.93
C ALA A 235 -19.19 11.30 7.41
N PHE A 236 -19.41 12.24 6.50
CA PHE A 236 -19.98 13.55 6.83
C PHE A 236 -21.40 13.45 7.36
N VAL A 237 -22.28 12.67 6.71
CA VAL A 237 -23.64 12.44 7.19
C VAL A 237 -23.61 11.78 8.57
N ALA A 238 -22.76 10.77 8.79
CA ALA A 238 -22.63 10.10 10.07
C ALA A 238 -22.17 11.04 11.20
N LEU A 239 -21.34 12.02 10.91
CA LEU A 239 -20.96 13.08 11.86
C LEU A 239 -22.09 14.11 12.06
N ALA A 240 -22.73 14.55 10.97
CA ALA A 240 -23.72 15.63 11.00
C ALA A 240 -24.99 15.27 11.78
N VAL A 241 -25.35 13.98 11.84
CA VAL A 241 -26.51 13.50 12.64
C VAL A 241 -26.21 13.41 14.13
N GLN A 242 -24.94 13.50 14.54
CA GLN A 242 -24.53 13.43 15.94
C GLN A 242 -24.53 14.82 16.60
N PRO A 243 -24.94 14.94 17.90
CA PRO A 243 -24.79 16.19 18.64
C PRO A 243 -23.34 16.66 18.60
N ARG A 244 -23.15 17.96 18.30
CA ARG A 244 -21.79 18.57 18.21
C ARG A 244 -20.83 17.85 17.27
N PHE A 245 -21.34 17.21 16.23
CA PHE A 245 -20.56 16.40 15.31
C PHE A 245 -19.76 15.27 16.01
N GLY A 246 -20.31 14.72 17.09
CA GLY A 246 -19.71 13.61 17.81
C GLY A 246 -18.51 13.97 18.71
N VAL A 247 -18.27 15.26 18.94
CA VAL A 247 -17.21 15.74 19.84
C VAL A 247 -17.82 16.05 21.23
N PRO A 248 -17.21 15.56 22.34
CA PRO A 248 -17.69 15.80 23.69
C PRO A 248 -17.76 17.29 24.04
N ALA A 249 -18.68 17.62 24.95
CA ALA A 249 -18.74 18.96 25.52
C ALA A 249 -17.48 19.23 26.35
N GLY A 250 -16.85 20.40 26.11
CA GLY A 250 -15.65 20.80 26.85
C GLY A 250 -14.34 20.30 26.25
N GLU A 251 -14.39 19.65 25.04
CA GLU A 251 -13.17 19.31 24.34
C GLU A 251 -12.34 20.60 24.09
N PRO A 252 -11.05 20.61 24.48
CA PRO A 252 -10.20 21.78 24.31
C PRO A 252 -9.90 22.09 22.84
N TRP A 253 -9.54 23.36 22.55
CA TRP A 253 -9.29 23.79 21.17
C TRP A 253 -8.21 22.98 20.45
N TRP A 254 -7.22 22.46 21.16
CA TRP A 254 -6.17 21.61 20.58
C TRP A 254 -6.71 20.24 20.12
N GLY A 255 -7.77 19.71 20.77
CA GLY A 255 -8.47 18.50 20.32
C GLY A 255 -9.06 18.68 18.92
N TRP A 256 -9.68 19.83 18.65
CA TRP A 256 -10.16 20.18 17.31
C TRP A 256 -9.03 20.33 16.30
N LEU A 257 -7.89 20.88 16.72
CA LEU A 257 -6.70 20.97 15.87
C LEU A 257 -6.15 19.57 15.52
N LEU A 258 -6.11 18.67 16.49
CA LEU A 258 -5.74 17.28 16.23
C LEU A 258 -6.75 16.59 15.30
N LEU A 259 -8.06 16.76 15.49
CA LEU A 259 -9.06 16.23 14.56
C LEU A 259 -8.83 16.73 13.13
N ALA A 260 -8.56 18.01 12.95
CA ALA A 260 -8.22 18.58 11.64
C ALA A 260 -6.91 18.00 11.09
N GLY A 261 -5.92 17.77 11.94
CA GLY A 261 -4.63 17.16 11.60
C GLY A 261 -4.70 15.70 11.20
N CYS A 262 -5.75 14.96 11.62
CA CYS A 262 -5.95 13.55 11.25
C CYS A 262 -5.87 13.32 9.74
N GLY A 263 -6.33 14.28 8.93
CA GLY A 263 -6.28 14.18 7.47
C GLY A 263 -4.86 14.10 6.95
N ILE A 264 -3.99 14.99 7.38
CA ILE A 264 -2.58 15.03 6.97
C ILE A 264 -1.89 13.74 7.39
N LEU A 265 -2.06 13.35 8.65
CA LEU A 265 -1.47 12.13 9.21
C LEU A 265 -1.93 10.88 8.44
N THR A 266 -3.18 10.83 7.98
CA THR A 266 -3.73 9.72 7.20
C THR A 266 -3.25 9.72 5.76
N VAL A 267 -3.19 10.89 5.11
CA VAL A 267 -2.83 11.03 3.69
C VAL A 267 -1.39 10.60 3.42
N ILE A 268 -0.44 11.00 4.27
CA ILE A 268 0.99 10.75 4.05
C ILE A 268 1.27 9.24 3.87
N PRO A 269 0.98 8.35 4.85
CA PRO A 269 1.31 6.94 4.69
C PRO A 269 0.46 6.24 3.63
N LEU A 270 -0.81 6.63 3.43
CA LEU A 270 -1.65 6.02 2.39
C LEU A 270 -1.17 6.34 0.97
N VAL A 271 -0.67 7.54 0.72
CA VAL A 271 -0.05 7.89 -0.57
C VAL A 271 1.25 7.11 -0.76
N LEU A 272 2.08 7.02 0.27
CA LEU A 272 3.33 6.26 0.23
C LEU A 272 3.08 4.77 0.00
N THR A 273 2.11 4.16 0.69
CA THR A 273 1.68 2.77 0.46
C THR A 273 1.17 2.57 -0.96
N SER A 274 0.32 3.51 -1.45
CA SER A 274 -0.18 3.47 -2.83
C SER A 274 0.93 3.54 -3.87
N TYR A 275 1.96 4.31 -3.60
CA TYR A 275 3.16 4.38 -4.43
C TYR A 275 3.96 3.08 -4.33
N ALA A 276 4.19 2.58 -3.12
CA ALA A 276 4.99 1.40 -2.86
C ALA A 276 4.43 0.14 -3.52
N VAL A 277 3.12 -0.12 -3.43
CA VAL A 277 2.49 -1.31 -4.05
C VAL A 277 2.60 -1.34 -5.57
N LYS A 278 2.88 -0.19 -6.20
CA LYS A 278 3.11 -0.08 -7.65
C LYS A 278 4.57 -0.16 -8.05
N HIS A 279 5.51 0.16 -7.16
CA HIS A 279 6.93 0.33 -7.45
C HIS A 279 7.83 -0.61 -6.66
N ALA A 280 7.27 -1.50 -5.83
CA ALA A 280 8.00 -2.55 -5.14
C ALA A 280 7.32 -3.91 -5.37
N THR A 281 8.06 -5.00 -5.13
CA THR A 281 7.46 -6.33 -5.13
C THR A 281 6.50 -6.46 -3.95
N PHE A 282 5.41 -7.18 -4.16
CA PHE A 282 4.37 -7.29 -3.13
C PHE A 282 4.88 -8.06 -1.91
N ILE A 283 5.83 -8.98 -2.11
CA ILE A 283 6.56 -9.67 -1.04
C ILE A 283 7.33 -8.66 -0.18
N THR A 284 8.07 -7.72 -0.79
CA THR A 284 8.81 -6.69 -0.04
C THR A 284 7.86 -5.76 0.72
N VAL A 285 6.75 -5.36 0.09
CA VAL A 285 5.68 -4.58 0.75
C VAL A 285 5.20 -5.32 1.99
N SER A 286 4.90 -6.62 1.86
CA SER A 286 4.42 -7.46 2.96
C SER A 286 5.39 -7.53 4.14
N PHE A 287 6.66 -7.78 3.86
CA PHE A 287 7.67 -7.81 4.95
C PHE A 287 7.83 -6.45 5.63
N SER A 288 7.75 -5.35 4.87
CA SER A 288 7.83 -4.00 5.44
C SER A 288 6.68 -3.71 6.42
N GLN A 289 5.50 -4.29 6.23
CA GLN A 289 4.34 -4.11 7.11
C GLN A 289 4.58 -4.55 8.56
N TYR A 290 5.54 -5.44 8.82
CA TYR A 290 5.90 -5.81 10.19
C TYR A 290 6.61 -4.71 10.98
N ILE A 291 7.06 -3.63 10.32
CA ILE A 291 7.67 -2.46 10.99
C ILE A 291 6.65 -1.79 11.91
N THR A 292 5.42 -1.60 11.44
CA THR A 292 4.35 -0.97 12.23
C THR A 292 4.09 -1.68 13.55
N PRO A 293 3.76 -2.99 13.62
CA PRO A 293 3.52 -3.66 14.90
C PRO A 293 4.78 -3.73 15.77
N THR A 294 5.98 -3.72 15.18
CA THR A 294 7.24 -3.66 15.93
C THR A 294 7.39 -2.33 16.66
N ILE A 295 7.15 -1.20 15.97
CA ILE A 295 7.20 0.13 16.59
C ILE A 295 6.10 0.26 17.65
N GLN A 296 4.89 -0.21 17.37
CA GLN A 296 3.77 -0.19 18.30
C GLN A 296 4.05 -1.00 19.57
N LEU A 297 4.70 -2.16 19.45
CA LEU A 297 5.14 -2.94 20.61
C LEU A 297 6.14 -2.16 21.47
N VAL A 298 7.15 -1.56 20.84
CA VAL A 298 8.16 -0.77 21.56
C VAL A 298 7.50 0.43 22.25
N LEU A 299 6.62 1.13 21.60
CA LEU A 299 5.88 2.26 22.18
C LEU A 299 4.95 1.82 23.31
N GLY A 300 4.26 0.68 23.16
CA GLY A 300 3.40 0.11 24.19
C GLY A 300 4.21 -0.16 25.48
N ILE A 301 5.37 -0.80 25.36
CA ILE A 301 6.23 -1.11 26.51
C ILE A 301 6.88 0.14 27.10
N VAL A 302 7.54 0.96 26.26
CA VAL A 302 8.43 2.03 26.72
C VAL A 302 7.67 3.29 27.11
N VAL A 303 6.62 3.64 26.35
CA VAL A 303 5.88 4.90 26.52
C VAL A 303 4.59 4.70 27.32
N LEU A 304 3.84 3.65 27.00
CA LEU A 304 2.54 3.38 27.63
C LEU A 304 2.65 2.46 28.87
N GLY A 305 3.82 1.86 29.13
CA GLY A 305 4.03 0.98 30.30
C GLY A 305 3.25 -0.34 30.23
N GLU A 306 2.87 -0.79 29.03
CA GLU A 306 2.09 -2.01 28.85
C GLU A 306 2.92 -3.25 29.23
N GLN A 307 2.31 -4.17 29.97
CA GLN A 307 2.91 -5.47 30.25
C GLN A 307 2.58 -6.43 29.10
N VAL A 308 3.59 -6.82 28.36
CA VAL A 308 3.44 -7.76 27.24
C VAL A 308 3.73 -9.18 27.73
N PRO A 309 2.80 -10.14 27.58
CA PRO A 309 3.02 -11.55 27.93
C PRO A 309 4.22 -12.14 27.18
N ALA A 310 4.96 -13.05 27.83
CA ALA A 310 6.13 -13.70 27.23
C ALA A 310 5.81 -14.46 25.93
N SER A 311 4.60 -15.04 25.82
CA SER A 311 4.09 -15.68 24.61
C SER A 311 4.02 -14.73 23.39
N ARG A 312 3.54 -13.51 23.60
CA ARG A 312 3.55 -12.48 22.55
C ARG A 312 4.96 -12.07 22.16
N PHE A 313 5.84 -11.90 23.14
CA PHE A 313 7.23 -11.56 22.86
C PHE A 313 7.93 -12.65 22.03
N LEU A 314 7.63 -13.93 22.29
CA LEU A 314 8.11 -15.05 21.47
C LEU A 314 7.64 -14.92 20.01
N SER A 315 6.38 -14.62 19.78
CA SER A 315 5.81 -14.45 18.44
C SER A 315 6.53 -13.32 17.67
N PHE A 316 6.78 -12.18 18.33
CA PHE A 316 7.57 -11.07 17.74
C PHE A 316 9.00 -11.50 17.42
N THR A 317 9.65 -12.23 18.30
CA THR A 317 11.02 -12.73 18.10
C THR A 317 11.11 -13.61 16.85
N VAL A 318 10.15 -14.51 16.66
CA VAL A 318 10.07 -15.36 15.46
C VAL A 318 9.87 -14.53 14.20
N ILE A 319 9.01 -13.49 14.24
CA ILE A 319 8.79 -12.59 13.12
C ILE A 319 10.04 -11.76 12.83
N TRP A 320 10.73 -11.25 13.83
CA TRP A 320 12.00 -10.53 13.63
C TRP A 320 13.07 -11.41 13.00
N LEU A 321 13.13 -12.70 13.39
CA LEU A 321 14.01 -13.66 12.73
C LEU A 321 13.66 -13.80 11.24
N ALA A 322 12.37 -13.87 10.89
CA ALA A 322 11.93 -13.90 9.49
C ALA A 322 12.37 -12.63 8.74
N LEU A 323 12.25 -11.45 9.36
CA LEU A 323 12.69 -10.18 8.77
C LEU A 323 14.20 -10.15 8.53
N VAL A 324 15.00 -10.66 9.47
CA VAL A 324 16.46 -10.76 9.30
C VAL A 324 16.81 -11.68 8.15
N ILE A 325 16.19 -12.87 8.06
CA ILE A 325 16.41 -13.82 6.96
C ILE A 325 16.05 -13.17 5.62
N TYR A 326 14.91 -12.51 5.53
CA TYR A 326 14.46 -11.83 4.32
C TYR A 326 15.39 -10.68 3.92
N SER A 327 15.77 -9.83 4.87
CA SER A 327 16.70 -8.72 4.62
C SER A 327 18.04 -9.20 4.10
N PHE A 328 18.56 -10.29 4.67
CA PHE A 328 19.78 -10.94 4.20
C PHE A 328 19.63 -11.45 2.76
N ASP A 329 18.51 -12.07 2.42
CA ASP A 329 18.24 -12.56 1.08
C ASP A 329 18.20 -11.42 0.05
N VAL A 330 17.51 -10.31 0.37
CA VAL A 330 17.43 -9.11 -0.49
C VAL A 330 18.82 -8.50 -0.72
N LEU A 331 19.62 -8.36 0.34
CA LEU A 331 20.99 -7.84 0.24
C LEU A 331 21.89 -8.76 -0.61
N ARG A 332 21.78 -10.08 -0.43
CA ARG A 332 22.51 -11.07 -1.23
C ARG A 332 22.15 -10.99 -2.71
N GLN A 333 20.86 -10.86 -3.04
CA GLN A 333 20.39 -10.70 -4.41
C GLN A 333 20.91 -9.39 -5.03
N HIS A 334 20.89 -8.28 -4.26
CA HIS A 334 21.41 -7.00 -4.72
C HIS A 334 22.90 -7.07 -5.05
N ARG A 335 23.71 -7.62 -4.15
CA ARG A 335 25.17 -7.83 -4.38
C ARG A 335 25.44 -8.67 -5.63
N ARG A 336 24.71 -9.78 -5.83
CA ARG A 336 24.86 -10.63 -7.01
C ARG A 336 24.55 -9.91 -8.32
N ARG A 337 23.61 -8.99 -8.33
CA ARG A 337 23.31 -8.18 -9.54
C ARG A 337 24.43 -7.18 -9.85
N LEU A 338 25.08 -6.63 -8.85
CA LEU A 338 26.22 -5.70 -9.03
C LEU A 338 27.49 -6.41 -9.50
N THR A 339 27.66 -7.70 -9.23
CA THR A 339 28.83 -8.49 -9.66
C THR A 339 28.69 -9.11 -11.04
N LEU A 340 27.49 -9.11 -11.61
CA LEU A 340 27.17 -9.72 -12.92
C LEU A 340 26.85 -8.68 -14.01
N GLY A 341 26.80 -7.39 -13.69
CA GLY A 341 26.66 -6.26 -14.62
C GLY A 341 27.90 -5.41 -14.66
#